data_9d29aa607e5bbf3c8033d0d5abfe7af0
#
_entry.id   9d29aa607e5bbf3c8033d0d5abfe7af0
#
_cell.length_a   1.000
_cell.length_b   1.000
_cell.length_c   1.000
_cell.angle_alpha   90.00
_cell.angle_beta   90.00
_cell.angle_gamma   90.00
#
_symmetry.space_group_name_H-M   'P 1'
#
loop_
_entity.id
_entity.type
_entity.pdbx_description
1 polymer ?
#
loop_
_entity_poly.entity_id
_entity_poly.type
_entity_poly.pdbx_seq_one_letter_code
_entity_poly.pdbx_strand_id
1 'polypeptide(L)'
;TGGFTDCMLQNGAAKVYAVDVGYGQLDWKLRSDARVVCLERTNARYLSTEQIPEALDFASIDVSFISLKLIFPALYALLREGGEVACLIKPQFEAGREKVGKKGVVRDPAVHLEVLENFLRHAKENNFTVLGITYSPIRGPEGNIEYLGYLKKGGEADCVPDLRALVDASHSALKEGHGEI
;
A
#
# COMPACT_ATOMS: atom_id res chain seq x y z
N THR A 1 -11.60 9.51 4.50
CA THR A 1 -11.11 9.23 5.83
C THR A 1 -9.72 9.81 6.07
N GLY A 2 -8.62 9.26 5.55
CA GLY A 2 -7.29 9.88 5.66
C GLY A 2 -6.46 9.39 6.85
N GLY A 3 -6.62 8.14 7.27
CA GLY A 3 -5.90 7.58 8.42
C GLY A 3 -4.37 7.64 8.29
N PHE A 4 -3.81 7.37 7.13
CA PHE A 4 -2.37 7.50 6.90
C PHE A 4 -1.90 8.96 6.96
N THR A 5 -2.67 9.87 6.37
CA THR A 5 -2.36 11.32 6.44
C THR A 5 -2.33 11.79 7.89
N ASP A 6 -3.34 11.43 8.69
CA ASP A 6 -3.40 11.76 10.11
C ASP A 6 -2.21 11.16 10.88
N CYS A 7 -1.91 9.90 10.65
CA CYS A 7 -0.77 9.22 11.26
C CYS A 7 0.56 9.93 10.95
N MET A 8 0.79 10.29 9.70
CA MET A 8 2.01 11.01 9.32
C MET A 8 2.11 12.38 9.99
N LEU A 9 1.02 13.12 10.07
CA LEU A 9 0.99 14.42 10.75
C LEU A 9 1.26 14.28 12.25
N GLN A 10 0.67 13.28 12.91
CA GLN A 10 0.92 12.99 14.32
C GLN A 10 2.38 12.59 14.60
N ASN A 11 3.05 12.01 13.62
CA ASN A 11 4.47 11.63 13.70
C ASN A 11 5.43 12.71 13.15
N GLY A 12 4.97 13.95 12.98
CA GLY A 12 5.83 15.09 12.71
C GLY A 12 6.02 15.41 11.23
N ALA A 13 5.21 14.90 10.33
CA ALA A 13 5.27 15.31 8.93
C ALA A 13 4.97 16.83 8.81
N ALA A 14 5.86 17.54 8.14
CA ALA A 14 5.72 18.98 7.93
C ALA A 14 4.68 19.30 6.86
N LYS A 15 4.51 18.41 5.87
CA LYS A 15 3.59 18.56 4.76
C LYS A 15 3.19 17.18 4.21
N VAL A 16 1.92 17.03 3.89
CA VAL A 16 1.37 15.81 3.32
C VAL A 16 0.54 16.13 2.08
N TYR A 17 0.86 15.49 0.97
CA TYR A 17 0.00 15.46 -0.21
C TYR A 17 -0.96 14.29 -0.10
N ALA A 18 -2.23 14.57 0.15
CA ALA A 18 -3.28 13.56 0.24
C ALA A 18 -3.93 13.37 -1.13
N VAL A 19 -3.54 12.30 -1.82
CA VAL A 19 -3.95 11.99 -3.19
C VAL A 19 -5.10 10.98 -3.18
N ASP A 20 -6.20 11.31 -3.83
CA ASP A 20 -7.34 10.42 -3.98
C ASP A 20 -7.96 10.56 -5.38
N VAL A 21 -8.35 9.44 -5.98
CA VAL A 21 -9.09 9.43 -7.24
C VAL A 21 -10.54 9.90 -7.06
N GLY A 22 -11.08 9.75 -5.85
CA GLY A 22 -12.42 10.18 -5.45
C GLY A 22 -12.51 11.67 -5.09
N TYR A 23 -13.64 12.02 -4.56
CA TYR A 23 -13.94 13.38 -4.09
C TYR A 23 -14.62 13.34 -2.73
N GLY A 24 -14.24 14.25 -1.82
CA GLY A 24 -14.88 14.38 -0.52
C GLY A 24 -14.58 13.24 0.46
N GLN A 25 -13.55 12.42 0.20
CA GLN A 25 -13.21 11.26 1.03
C GLN A 25 -12.38 11.62 2.26
N LEU A 26 -11.58 12.69 2.16
CA LEU A 26 -10.70 13.12 3.24
C LEU A 26 -11.52 13.79 4.35
N ASP A 27 -11.25 13.39 5.59
CA ASP A 27 -11.87 14.01 6.78
C ASP A 27 -11.67 15.53 6.79
N TRP A 28 -12.70 16.25 7.23
CA TRP A 28 -12.69 17.72 7.24
C TRP A 28 -11.53 18.30 8.04
N LYS A 29 -11.18 17.70 9.16
CA LYS A 29 -10.05 18.16 9.99
C LYS A 29 -8.73 18.11 9.24
N LEU A 30 -8.53 17.08 8.43
CA LEU A 30 -7.33 16.91 7.62
C LEU A 30 -7.36 17.85 6.42
N ARG A 31 -8.51 18.00 5.79
CA ARG A 31 -8.70 18.91 4.65
C ARG A 31 -8.41 20.37 5.03
N SER A 32 -8.74 20.77 6.23
CA SER A 32 -8.53 22.13 6.74
C SER A 32 -7.17 22.35 7.42
N ASP A 33 -6.36 21.31 7.58
CA ASP A 33 -5.01 21.41 8.13
C ASP A 33 -4.07 22.07 7.12
N ALA A 34 -3.39 23.13 7.52
CA ALA A 34 -2.48 23.91 6.66
C ALA A 34 -1.29 23.08 6.12
N ARG A 35 -0.98 21.96 6.76
CA ARG A 35 0.08 21.04 6.34
C ARG A 35 -0.38 20.05 5.25
N VAL A 36 -1.67 19.99 4.95
CA VAL A 36 -2.25 19.04 3.99
C VAL A 36 -2.56 19.73 2.68
N VAL A 37 -2.04 19.19 1.59
CA VAL A 37 -2.43 19.52 0.22
C VAL A 37 -3.35 18.42 -0.28
N CYS A 38 -4.63 18.73 -0.44
CA CYS A 38 -5.65 17.77 -0.90
C CYS A 38 -5.67 17.72 -2.42
N LEU A 39 -5.28 16.56 -2.99
CA LEU A 39 -5.28 16.29 -4.43
C LEU A 39 -6.37 15.26 -4.74
N GLU A 40 -7.58 15.71 -4.85
CA GLU A 40 -8.73 14.89 -5.22
C GLU A 40 -8.90 14.75 -6.73
N ARG A 41 -9.70 13.78 -7.17
CA ARG A 41 -9.89 13.44 -8.59
C ARG A 41 -8.57 13.27 -9.34
N THR A 42 -7.57 12.76 -8.62
CA THR A 42 -6.20 12.62 -9.08
C THR A 42 -5.81 11.16 -9.05
N ASN A 43 -5.47 10.61 -10.21
CA ASN A 43 -5.01 9.23 -10.31
C ASN A 43 -3.52 9.16 -10.00
N ALA A 44 -3.16 8.44 -8.94
CA ALA A 44 -1.77 8.30 -8.47
C ALA A 44 -0.82 7.72 -9.53
N ARG A 45 -1.35 6.95 -10.49
CA ARG A 45 -0.58 6.42 -11.62
C ARG A 45 0.07 7.52 -12.48
N TYR A 46 -0.55 8.69 -12.55
CA TYR A 46 -0.14 9.79 -13.43
C TYR A 46 0.43 11.00 -12.67
N LEU A 47 0.74 10.83 -11.39
CA LEU A 47 1.39 11.88 -10.61
C LEU A 47 2.72 12.29 -11.21
N SER A 48 2.97 13.58 -11.18
CA SER A 48 4.23 14.18 -11.64
C SER A 48 4.62 15.37 -10.77
N THR A 49 5.73 16.00 -11.10
CA THR A 49 6.18 17.21 -10.44
C THR A 49 5.27 18.43 -10.66
N GLU A 50 4.31 18.32 -11.57
CA GLU A 50 3.27 19.36 -11.73
C GLU A 50 2.34 19.41 -10.53
N GLN A 51 1.94 18.25 -9.98
CA GLN A 51 1.11 18.16 -8.78
C GLN A 51 1.93 18.19 -7.50
N ILE A 52 3.11 17.57 -7.52
CA ILE A 52 4.00 17.43 -6.36
C ILE A 52 5.39 17.95 -6.75
N PRO A 53 5.64 19.25 -6.62
CA PRO A 53 6.90 19.85 -7.07
C PRO A 53 8.09 19.57 -6.15
N GLU A 54 7.84 19.11 -4.94
CA GLU A 54 8.87 18.79 -3.95
C GLU A 54 9.26 17.32 -4.01
N ALA A 55 10.53 17.01 -3.79
CA ALA A 55 10.97 15.63 -3.61
C ALA A 55 10.41 15.06 -2.28
N LEU A 56 9.77 13.90 -2.36
CA LEU A 56 9.13 13.28 -1.21
C LEU A 56 10.14 12.49 -0.36
N ASP A 57 10.02 12.60 0.96
CA ASP A 57 10.78 11.81 1.92
C ASP A 57 10.16 10.42 2.15
N PHE A 58 8.84 10.37 2.15
CA PHE A 58 8.07 9.18 2.48
C PHE A 58 6.74 9.17 1.72
N ALA A 59 6.27 7.98 1.38
CA ALA A 59 4.92 7.78 0.85
C ALA A 59 4.23 6.60 1.53
N SER A 60 2.94 6.73 1.77
CA SER A 60 2.07 5.61 2.13
C SER A 60 1.06 5.35 1.01
N ILE A 61 0.78 4.09 0.72
CA ILE A 61 -0.15 3.69 -0.34
C ILE A 61 -1.23 2.77 0.23
N ASP A 62 -2.46 3.23 0.16
CA ASP A 62 -3.66 2.45 0.41
C ASP A 62 -4.65 2.72 -0.73
N VAL A 63 -4.58 1.90 -1.77
CA VAL A 63 -5.38 2.05 -2.98
C VAL A 63 -6.22 0.81 -3.26
N SER A 64 -7.33 1.01 -3.96
CA SER A 64 -8.26 -0.05 -4.35
C SER A 64 -8.45 -0.07 -5.86
N PHE A 65 -8.75 -1.25 -6.40
CA PHE A 65 -9.06 -1.47 -7.83
C PHE A 65 -7.90 -1.18 -8.80
N ILE A 66 -6.68 -1.11 -8.29
CA ILE A 66 -5.47 -0.90 -9.09
C ILE A 66 -4.31 -1.68 -8.47
N SER A 67 -3.42 -2.22 -9.31
CA SER A 67 -2.19 -2.86 -8.84
C SER A 67 -1.12 -1.82 -8.51
N LEU A 68 -0.34 -2.09 -7.46
CA LEU A 68 0.81 -1.28 -7.05
C LEU A 68 1.84 -1.10 -8.17
N LYS A 69 2.01 -2.10 -9.04
CA LYS A 69 2.94 -2.01 -10.18
C LYS A 69 2.69 -0.81 -11.09
N LEU A 70 1.45 -0.34 -11.16
CA LEU A 70 1.06 0.80 -11.99
C LEU A 70 1.38 2.15 -11.31
N ILE A 71 1.52 2.16 -9.99
CA ILE A 71 1.80 3.36 -9.19
C ILE A 71 3.30 3.54 -8.98
N PHE A 72 4.05 2.47 -8.87
CA PHE A 72 5.49 2.49 -8.56
C PHE A 72 6.32 3.39 -9.47
N PRO A 73 6.15 3.42 -10.80
CA PRO A 73 6.96 4.30 -11.65
C PRO A 73 6.82 5.78 -11.31
N ALA A 74 5.59 6.27 -11.15
CA ALA A 74 5.33 7.66 -10.80
C ALA A 74 5.86 8.00 -9.40
N LEU A 75 5.64 7.11 -8.45
CA LEU A 75 6.11 7.29 -7.08
C LEU A 75 7.63 7.31 -6.99
N TYR A 76 8.30 6.40 -7.69
CA TYR A 76 9.78 6.36 -7.72
C TYR A 76 10.37 7.69 -8.20
N ALA A 77 9.78 8.28 -9.24
CA ALA A 77 10.22 9.57 -9.77
C ALA A 77 10.04 10.73 -8.78
N LEU A 78 9.01 10.68 -7.92
CA LEU A 78 8.71 11.73 -6.95
C LEU A 78 9.49 11.61 -5.64
N LEU A 79 9.98 10.42 -5.29
CA LEU A 79 10.76 10.21 -4.09
C LEU A 79 12.20 10.72 -4.26
N ARG A 80 12.75 11.30 -3.20
CA ARG A 80 14.20 11.55 -3.10
C ARG A 80 14.97 10.23 -2.98
N GLU A 81 16.27 10.26 -3.25
CA GLU A 81 17.15 9.14 -2.92
C GLU A 81 17.08 8.85 -1.41
N GLY A 82 16.93 7.57 -1.07
CA GLY A 82 16.71 7.12 0.29
C GLY A 82 15.29 7.33 0.82
N GLY A 83 14.38 7.88 0.01
CA GLY A 83 12.96 8.00 0.34
C GLY A 83 12.31 6.63 0.52
N GLU A 84 11.36 6.52 1.42
CA GLU A 84 10.77 5.25 1.85
C GLU A 84 9.28 5.18 1.53
N VAL A 85 8.77 3.96 1.42
CA VAL A 85 7.36 3.69 1.09
C VAL A 85 6.81 2.62 2.00
N ALA A 86 5.65 2.87 2.60
CA ALA A 86 4.81 1.85 3.21
C ALA A 86 3.57 1.65 2.35
N CYS A 87 3.29 0.42 1.95
CA CYS A 87 2.13 0.14 1.10
C CYS A 87 1.35 -1.07 1.57
N LEU A 88 0.02 -0.99 1.44
CA LEU A 88 -0.87 -2.15 1.58
C LEU A 88 -0.83 -2.97 0.30
N ILE A 89 -0.55 -4.26 0.45
CA ILE A 89 -0.61 -5.25 -0.61
C ILE A 89 -1.94 -5.99 -0.46
N LYS A 90 -2.84 -5.76 -1.40
CA LYS A 90 -4.21 -6.27 -1.35
C LYS A 90 -4.40 -7.36 -2.38
N PRO A 91 -4.38 -8.64 -1.99
CA PRO A 91 -4.50 -9.76 -2.93
C PRO A 91 -5.70 -9.64 -3.88
N GLN A 92 -6.81 -9.11 -3.40
CA GLN A 92 -8.02 -8.92 -4.19
C GLN A 92 -7.85 -7.97 -5.40
N PHE A 93 -6.83 -7.12 -5.39
CA PHE A 93 -6.51 -6.20 -6.50
C PHE A 93 -5.20 -6.54 -7.22
N GLU A 94 -4.45 -7.53 -6.72
CA GLU A 94 -3.17 -7.94 -7.28
C GLU A 94 -3.23 -9.29 -8.00
N ALA A 95 -4.14 -10.19 -7.61
CA ALA A 95 -4.15 -11.58 -8.05
C ALA A 95 -4.72 -11.85 -9.45
N GLY A 96 -5.44 -10.88 -10.04
CA GLY A 96 -6.24 -11.10 -11.23
C GLY A 96 -7.66 -11.61 -10.90
N ARG A 97 -8.61 -11.24 -11.74
CA ARG A 97 -10.05 -11.47 -11.46
C ARG A 97 -10.40 -12.95 -11.34
N GLU A 98 -9.75 -13.81 -12.10
CA GLU A 98 -9.98 -15.26 -12.12
C GLU A 98 -9.62 -15.96 -10.81
N LYS A 99 -8.78 -15.36 -9.99
CA LYS A 99 -8.33 -15.88 -8.68
C LYS A 99 -9.07 -15.28 -7.50
N VAL A 100 -9.96 -14.33 -7.77
CA VAL A 100 -10.77 -13.67 -6.74
C VAL A 100 -12.09 -14.41 -6.59
N GLY A 101 -12.38 -14.89 -5.39
CA GLY A 101 -13.59 -15.65 -5.10
C GLY A 101 -14.84 -14.77 -4.97
N LYS A 102 -15.93 -15.42 -4.58
CA LYS A 102 -17.20 -14.73 -4.28
C LYS A 102 -16.98 -13.60 -3.27
N LYS A 103 -17.72 -12.50 -3.46
CA LYS A 103 -17.63 -11.28 -2.63
C LYS A 103 -16.28 -10.57 -2.69
N GLY A 104 -15.46 -10.83 -3.70
CA GLY A 104 -14.18 -10.14 -3.85
C GLY A 104 -13.10 -10.58 -2.86
N VAL A 105 -13.16 -11.81 -2.35
CA VAL A 105 -12.22 -12.30 -1.34
C VAL A 105 -11.29 -13.37 -1.92
N VAL A 106 -9.99 -13.19 -1.71
CA VAL A 106 -8.95 -14.17 -1.99
C VAL A 106 -8.68 -14.99 -0.72
N ARG A 107 -8.96 -16.29 -0.77
CA ARG A 107 -8.80 -17.18 0.39
C ARG A 107 -7.66 -18.18 0.26
N ASP A 108 -7.22 -18.46 -0.97
CA ASP A 108 -6.20 -19.46 -1.24
C ASP A 108 -4.81 -18.98 -0.81
N PRO A 109 -4.13 -19.66 0.13
CA PRO A 109 -2.77 -19.31 0.54
C PRO A 109 -1.77 -19.32 -0.62
N ALA A 110 -1.96 -20.20 -1.62
CA ALA A 110 -1.09 -20.23 -2.79
C ALA A 110 -1.20 -18.95 -3.64
N VAL A 111 -2.39 -18.36 -3.70
CA VAL A 111 -2.60 -17.06 -4.39
C VAL A 111 -1.98 -15.94 -3.59
N HIS A 112 -2.07 -15.95 -2.27
CA HIS A 112 -1.38 -14.97 -1.42
C HIS A 112 0.14 -15.03 -1.62
N LEU A 113 0.72 -16.23 -1.66
CA LEU A 113 2.15 -16.40 -1.92
C LEU A 113 2.54 -15.82 -3.29
N GLU A 114 1.79 -16.14 -4.33
CA GLU A 114 2.01 -15.61 -5.68
C GLU A 114 1.95 -14.07 -5.73
N VAL A 115 0.98 -13.48 -5.03
CA VAL A 115 0.84 -12.02 -4.92
C VAL A 115 2.09 -11.38 -4.28
N LEU A 116 2.62 -11.98 -3.21
CA LEU A 116 3.82 -11.49 -2.56
C LEU A 116 5.08 -11.66 -3.42
N GLU A 117 5.21 -12.78 -4.12
CA GLU A 117 6.29 -13.00 -5.08
C GLU A 117 6.24 -11.98 -6.23
N ASN A 118 5.06 -11.70 -6.76
CA ASN A 118 4.85 -10.67 -7.77
C ASN A 118 5.17 -9.27 -7.24
N PHE A 119 4.81 -8.97 -5.99
CA PHE A 119 5.16 -7.72 -5.35
C PHE A 119 6.68 -7.50 -5.31
N LEU A 120 7.44 -8.50 -4.92
CA LEU A 120 8.91 -8.43 -4.92
C LEU A 120 9.46 -8.17 -6.33
N ARG A 121 8.93 -8.86 -7.32
CA ARG A 121 9.34 -8.66 -8.72
C ARG A 121 9.01 -7.24 -9.19
N HIS A 122 7.82 -6.73 -8.92
CA HIS A 122 7.42 -5.36 -9.30
C HIS A 122 8.27 -4.30 -8.60
N ALA A 123 8.60 -4.50 -7.33
CA ALA A 123 9.49 -3.61 -6.60
C ALA A 123 10.88 -3.56 -7.25
N LYS A 124 11.45 -4.72 -7.56
CA LYS A 124 12.75 -4.84 -8.22
C LYS A 124 12.77 -4.20 -9.61
N GLU A 125 11.74 -4.46 -10.42
CA GLU A 125 11.59 -3.88 -11.77
C GLU A 125 11.53 -2.35 -11.74
N ASN A 126 11.08 -1.77 -10.63
CA ASN A 126 11.00 -0.33 -10.41
C ASN A 126 12.15 0.22 -9.55
N ASN A 127 13.22 -0.54 -9.38
CA ASN A 127 14.44 -0.17 -8.64
C ASN A 127 14.23 0.14 -7.15
N PHE A 128 13.17 -0.34 -6.55
CA PHE A 128 12.98 -0.29 -5.11
C PHE A 128 13.73 -1.42 -4.41
N THR A 129 14.31 -1.12 -3.26
CA THR A 129 14.80 -2.10 -2.30
C THR A 129 13.67 -2.45 -1.34
N VAL A 130 13.44 -3.73 -1.10
CA VAL A 130 12.44 -4.20 -0.14
C VAL A 130 13.08 -4.27 1.25
N LEU A 131 12.60 -3.45 2.18
CA LEU A 131 13.09 -3.42 3.57
C LEU A 131 12.33 -4.38 4.48
N GLY A 132 11.14 -4.81 4.09
CA GLY A 132 10.36 -5.77 4.85
C GLY A 132 8.99 -6.02 4.24
N ILE A 133 8.42 -7.15 4.64
CA ILE A 133 7.02 -7.50 4.34
C ILE A 133 6.44 -8.16 5.59
N THR A 134 5.22 -7.79 5.95
CA THR A 134 4.45 -8.45 7.01
C THR A 134 2.98 -8.51 6.62
N TYR A 135 2.15 -9.17 7.42
CA TYR A 135 0.70 -9.15 7.23
C TYR A 135 0.06 -8.07 8.10
N SER A 136 -1.06 -7.52 7.63
CA SER A 136 -1.88 -6.60 8.42
C SER A 136 -2.50 -7.33 9.62
N PRO A 137 -2.48 -6.75 10.82
CA PRO A 137 -3.09 -7.37 12.00
C PRO A 137 -4.63 -7.43 11.92
N ILE A 138 -5.22 -6.72 10.99
CA ILE A 138 -6.66 -6.70 10.74
C ILE A 138 -6.97 -7.10 9.30
N ARG A 139 -8.15 -7.66 9.08
CA ARG A 139 -8.66 -7.95 7.74
C ARG A 139 -9.17 -6.68 7.06
N GLY A 140 -9.13 -6.68 5.73
CA GLY A 140 -9.82 -5.68 4.92
C GLY A 140 -11.35 -5.78 5.01
N PRO A 141 -12.08 -4.81 4.42
CA PRO A 141 -13.54 -4.67 4.60
C PRO A 141 -14.37 -5.91 4.29
N GLU A 142 -14.00 -6.67 3.27
CA GLU A 142 -14.70 -7.89 2.85
C GLU A 142 -14.13 -9.17 3.50
N GLY A 143 -13.20 -9.02 4.43
CA GLY A 143 -12.54 -10.13 5.11
C GLY A 143 -11.26 -10.62 4.43
N ASN A 144 -10.71 -9.87 3.47
CA ASN A 144 -9.43 -10.18 2.87
C ASN A 144 -8.28 -10.08 3.88
N ILE A 145 -7.36 -11.03 3.82
CA ILE A 145 -6.04 -10.88 4.43
C ILE A 145 -5.24 -9.95 3.54
N GLU A 146 -4.69 -8.91 4.12
CA GLU A 146 -3.85 -7.92 3.43
C GLU A 146 -2.44 -7.93 4.02
N TYR A 147 -1.47 -7.48 3.24
CA TYR A 147 -0.07 -7.45 3.65
C TYR A 147 0.46 -6.02 3.60
N LEU A 148 1.57 -5.80 4.28
CA LEU A 148 2.28 -4.52 4.33
C LEU A 148 3.65 -4.70 3.71
N GLY A 149 3.98 -3.89 2.72
CA GLY A 149 5.30 -3.79 2.13
C GLY A 149 6.01 -2.51 2.57
N TYR A 150 7.29 -2.62 2.85
CA TYR A 150 8.15 -1.50 3.19
C TYR A 150 9.30 -1.43 2.20
N LEU A 151 9.41 -0.32 1.49
CA LEU A 151 10.34 -0.14 0.38
C LEU A 151 11.21 1.10 0.59
N LYS A 152 12.33 1.14 -0.13
CA LYS A 152 13.23 2.29 -0.19
C LYS A 152 13.70 2.55 -1.62
N LYS A 153 13.76 3.81 -2.01
CA LYS A 153 14.44 4.23 -3.23
C LYS A 153 15.94 4.25 -2.99
N GLY A 154 16.67 3.38 -3.68
CA GLY A 154 18.06 3.09 -3.37
C GLY A 154 18.18 2.12 -2.19
N GLY A 155 19.39 1.74 -1.83
CA GLY A 155 19.67 0.77 -0.78
C GLY A 155 20.57 -0.35 -1.29
N GLU A 156 21.13 -1.14 -0.38
CA GLU A 156 22.16 -2.12 -0.73
C GLU A 156 21.59 -3.52 -0.97
N ALA A 157 20.67 -3.97 -0.12
CA ALA A 157 20.12 -5.31 -0.20
C ALA A 157 18.67 -5.39 0.29
N ASP A 158 17.90 -6.30 -0.32
CA ASP A 158 16.56 -6.63 0.14
C ASP A 158 16.58 -7.38 1.48
N CYS A 159 15.62 -7.07 2.33
CA CYS A 159 15.32 -7.81 3.55
C CYS A 159 13.94 -8.46 3.38
N VAL A 160 13.92 -9.70 2.91
CA VAL A 160 12.69 -10.43 2.60
C VAL A 160 12.53 -11.60 3.57
N PRO A 161 11.39 -11.72 4.26
CA PRO A 161 11.10 -12.87 5.10
C PRO A 161 10.83 -14.13 4.23
N ASP A 162 10.77 -15.29 4.88
CA ASP A 162 10.20 -16.47 4.25
C ASP A 162 8.72 -16.21 3.95
N LEU A 163 8.40 -16.03 2.67
CA LEU A 163 7.06 -15.66 2.22
C LEU A 163 6.02 -16.74 2.51
N ARG A 164 6.39 -18.02 2.40
CA ARG A 164 5.48 -19.12 2.72
C ARG A 164 5.15 -19.12 4.20
N ALA A 165 6.15 -19.00 5.06
CA ALA A 165 5.95 -18.89 6.50
C ALA A 165 5.10 -17.67 6.87
N LEU A 166 5.29 -16.54 6.19
CA LEU A 166 4.50 -15.33 6.40
C LEU A 166 3.02 -15.56 6.03
N VAL A 167 2.76 -16.19 4.90
CA VAL A 167 1.38 -16.52 4.48
C VAL A 167 0.73 -17.47 5.47
N ASP A 168 1.43 -18.54 5.89
CA ASP A 168 0.92 -19.49 6.88
C ASP A 168 0.61 -18.79 8.22
N ALA A 169 1.48 -17.89 8.67
CA ALA A 169 1.27 -17.11 9.88
C ALA A 169 0.04 -16.20 9.77
N SER A 170 -0.16 -15.53 8.64
CA SER A 170 -1.32 -14.67 8.42
C SER A 170 -2.64 -15.43 8.46
N HIS A 171 -2.68 -16.62 7.84
CA HIS A 171 -3.86 -17.49 7.87
C HIS A 171 -4.13 -18.07 9.26
N SER A 172 -3.09 -18.36 10.03
CA SER A 172 -3.23 -18.86 11.41
C SER A 172 -3.72 -17.78 12.37
N ALA A 173 -3.16 -16.56 12.27
CA ALA A 173 -3.50 -15.45 13.14
C ALA A 173 -4.89 -14.85 12.85
N LEU A 174 -5.28 -14.85 11.57
CA LEU A 174 -6.51 -14.23 11.09
C LEU A 174 -7.56 -15.28 10.66
N LYS A 175 -7.70 -16.38 11.40
CA LYS A 175 -8.77 -17.36 11.16
C LYS A 175 -10.13 -16.65 11.17
N GLU A 176 -10.99 -17.02 10.23
CA GLU A 176 -12.39 -16.59 10.28
C GLU A 176 -12.96 -17.07 11.64
N GLY A 177 -13.34 -16.14 12.48
CA GLY A 177 -14.06 -16.50 13.68
C GLY A 177 -15.30 -17.27 13.26
N HIS A 178 -15.43 -18.54 13.69
CA HIS A 178 -16.69 -19.21 13.65
C HIS A 178 -17.59 -18.34 14.54
N GLY A 179 -18.53 -17.66 13.93
CA GLY A 179 -19.57 -16.96 14.69
C GLY A 179 -20.22 -17.99 15.60
N GLU A 180 -19.91 -17.91 16.86
CA GLU A 180 -20.81 -18.45 17.87
C GLU A 180 -22.06 -17.57 17.83
N ILE A 181 -23.16 -18.24 17.51
CA ILE A 181 -24.52 -17.76 17.49
C ILE A 181 -24.92 -17.32 18.90
#